data_5785b4aa2693c223bb119ce55bff159d
#
_entry.id   5785b4aa2693c223bb119ce55bff159d
#
_cell.length_a   1.000
_cell.length_b   1.000
_cell.length_c   1.000
_cell.angle_alpha   90.00
_cell.angle_beta   90.00
_cell.angle_gamma   90.00
#
_symmetry.space_group_name_H-M   'P 1'
#
loop_
_entity.id
_entity.type
_entity.pdbx_description
1 polymer ?
#
loop_
_entity_poly.entity_id
_entity_poly.type
_entity_poly.pdbx_seq_one_letter_code
_entity_poly.pdbx_strand_id
1 'polypeptide(L)'
;MNLKVIVVTGPESTGKSTLCQQLAEHFHSEYIAEYARDYVAEHDYKYTYEDVEHIARYQHEHLKSTIERIKALPSQSDEPYLLFVDTHLIITKVWFEKVYNREPEWIAEAIAQSPVDFYLLCQPDTPWEYDPVRENPNIRPELYARYKQLIEQHHFPYAEVSGLGEDRLKCAIKQIKPCNNQVDK
;
A
#
# COMPACT_ATOMS: atom_id res chain seq x y z
N MET A 1 14.98 -10.73 13.13
CA MET A 1 15.26 -9.40 12.51
C MET A 1 14.15 -8.44 12.93
N ASN A 2 14.46 -7.19 13.33
CA ASN A 2 13.47 -6.14 13.53
C ASN A 2 12.97 -5.68 12.16
N LEU A 3 11.65 -5.77 11.92
CA LEU A 3 11.02 -5.48 10.62
C LEU A 3 9.96 -4.40 10.81
N LYS A 4 9.94 -3.42 9.90
CA LYS A 4 8.88 -2.42 9.77
C LYS A 4 8.22 -2.53 8.41
N VAL A 5 6.91 -2.66 8.38
CA VAL A 5 6.10 -2.76 7.16
C VAL A 5 5.50 -1.40 6.84
N ILE A 6 5.88 -0.85 5.69
CA ILE A 6 5.44 0.47 5.22
C ILE A 6 4.61 0.29 3.95
N VAL A 7 3.34 0.63 4.02
CA VAL A 7 2.42 0.57 2.89
C VAL A 7 2.37 1.91 2.16
N VAL A 8 2.59 1.88 0.84
CA VAL A 8 2.35 3.02 -0.05
C VAL A 8 0.95 2.89 -0.62
N THR A 9 0.07 3.84 -0.31
CA THR A 9 -1.34 3.80 -0.71
C THR A 9 -1.80 5.15 -1.27
N GLY A 10 -2.98 5.19 -1.86
CA GLY A 10 -3.55 6.40 -2.46
C GLY A 10 -4.33 6.09 -3.74
N PRO A 11 -5.00 7.09 -4.33
CA PRO A 11 -5.78 6.93 -5.55
C PRO A 11 -4.93 6.50 -6.75
N GLU A 12 -5.62 6.14 -7.82
CA GLU A 12 -5.00 5.85 -9.11
C GLU A 12 -4.17 7.04 -9.62
N SER A 13 -3.16 6.76 -10.45
CA SER A 13 -2.30 7.79 -11.07
C SER A 13 -1.62 8.74 -10.08
N THR A 14 -1.22 8.24 -8.90
CA THR A 14 -0.46 9.02 -7.90
C THR A 14 1.00 8.57 -7.77
N GLY A 15 1.47 7.68 -8.66
CA GLY A 15 2.85 7.21 -8.67
C GLY A 15 3.24 6.28 -7.52
N LYS A 16 2.29 5.57 -6.91
CA LYS A 16 2.52 4.62 -5.80
C LYS A 16 3.59 3.59 -6.12
N SER A 17 3.42 2.87 -7.23
CA SER A 17 4.34 1.77 -7.61
C SER A 17 5.75 2.27 -7.84
N THR A 18 5.90 3.40 -8.54
CA THR A 18 7.20 4.06 -8.76
C THR A 18 7.83 4.48 -7.42
N LEU A 19 7.03 5.08 -6.53
CA LEU A 19 7.51 5.50 -5.21
C LEU A 19 7.92 4.31 -4.36
N CYS A 20 7.13 3.23 -4.37
CA CYS A 20 7.42 2.01 -3.62
C CYS A 20 8.76 1.40 -4.05
N GLN A 21 8.99 1.28 -5.35
CA GLN A 21 10.26 0.81 -5.91
C GLN A 21 11.43 1.73 -5.54
N GLN A 22 11.29 3.05 -5.72
CA GLN A 22 12.34 4.02 -5.39
C GLN A 22 12.70 4.02 -3.89
N LEU A 23 11.71 3.84 -3.02
CA LEU A 23 11.96 3.71 -1.58
C LEU A 23 12.72 2.43 -1.26
N ALA A 24 12.35 1.29 -1.86
CA ALA A 24 13.07 0.04 -1.69
C ALA A 24 14.53 0.15 -2.16
N GLU A 25 14.78 0.78 -3.30
CA GLU A 25 16.13 1.05 -3.81
C GLU A 25 16.93 1.96 -2.85
N HIS A 26 16.29 3.06 -2.38
CA HIS A 26 16.95 4.03 -1.48
C HIS A 26 17.34 3.43 -0.13
N PHE A 27 16.50 2.56 0.43
CA PHE A 27 16.75 1.91 1.72
C PHE A 27 17.41 0.55 1.61
N HIS A 28 17.80 0.11 0.40
CA HIS A 28 18.40 -1.21 0.13
C HIS A 28 17.55 -2.35 0.71
N SER A 29 16.26 -2.29 0.47
CA SER A 29 15.25 -3.20 1.01
C SER A 29 14.37 -3.81 -0.08
N GLU A 30 13.49 -4.71 0.30
CA GLU A 30 12.54 -5.33 -0.61
C GLU A 30 11.23 -4.54 -0.69
N TYR A 31 10.49 -4.75 -1.78
CA TYR A 31 9.10 -4.33 -1.87
C TYR A 31 8.20 -5.42 -2.45
N ILE A 32 6.93 -5.36 -2.10
CA ILE A 32 5.85 -6.18 -2.66
C ILE A 32 5.11 -5.33 -3.68
N ALA A 33 5.08 -5.77 -4.94
CA ALA A 33 4.37 -5.10 -6.02
C ALA A 33 2.84 -5.30 -5.92
N GLU A 34 2.08 -4.41 -6.57
CA GLU A 34 0.62 -4.51 -6.67
C GLU A 34 0.21 -5.69 -7.56
N TYR A 35 -0.29 -6.76 -6.96
CA TYR A 35 -0.74 -7.95 -7.68
C TYR A 35 -1.96 -7.71 -8.57
N ALA A 36 -2.86 -6.80 -8.14
CA ALA A 36 -4.10 -6.50 -8.87
C ALA A 36 -3.85 -6.09 -10.31
N ARG A 37 -2.79 -5.31 -10.58
CA ARG A 37 -2.44 -4.84 -11.92
C ARG A 37 -2.15 -5.99 -12.87
N ASP A 38 -1.30 -6.92 -12.45
CA ASP A 38 -0.88 -8.05 -13.28
C ASP A 38 -2.06 -9.00 -13.49
N TYR A 39 -2.79 -9.32 -12.43
CA TYR A 39 -3.96 -10.19 -12.50
C TYR A 39 -5.03 -9.67 -13.47
N VAL A 40 -5.41 -8.40 -13.35
CA VAL A 40 -6.44 -7.80 -14.21
C VAL A 40 -5.98 -7.70 -15.67
N ALA A 41 -4.68 -7.42 -15.90
CA ALA A 41 -4.11 -7.41 -17.25
C ALA A 41 -4.13 -8.80 -17.91
N GLU A 42 -3.86 -9.88 -17.17
CA GLU A 42 -3.93 -11.26 -17.64
C GLU A 42 -5.37 -11.72 -17.96
N HIS A 43 -6.39 -11.03 -17.45
CA HIS A 43 -7.80 -11.33 -17.65
C HIS A 43 -8.51 -10.33 -18.60
N ASP A 44 -7.79 -9.78 -19.58
CA ASP A 44 -8.32 -8.83 -20.59
C ASP A 44 -9.02 -7.61 -19.96
N TYR A 45 -8.55 -7.15 -18.81
CA TYR A 45 -9.13 -6.03 -18.03
C TYR A 45 -10.59 -6.25 -17.60
N LYS A 46 -11.01 -7.50 -17.47
CA LYS A 46 -12.33 -7.89 -16.93
C LYS A 46 -12.13 -8.59 -15.60
N TYR A 47 -12.95 -8.25 -14.64
CA TYR A 47 -12.90 -8.88 -13.33
C TYR A 47 -14.29 -8.98 -12.70
N THR A 48 -14.47 -9.98 -11.88
CA THR A 48 -15.67 -10.27 -11.10
C THR A 48 -15.43 -9.95 -9.63
N TYR A 49 -16.47 -10.07 -8.81
CA TYR A 49 -16.36 -9.98 -7.35
C TYR A 49 -15.36 -11.02 -6.81
N GLU A 50 -15.43 -12.24 -7.33
CA GLU A 50 -14.58 -13.36 -6.95
C GLU A 50 -13.11 -13.11 -7.30
N ASP A 51 -12.86 -12.46 -8.42
CA ASP A 51 -11.49 -12.05 -8.82
C ASP A 51 -10.91 -11.01 -7.85
N VAL A 52 -11.71 -10.02 -7.46
CA VAL A 52 -11.28 -9.02 -6.47
C VAL A 52 -11.04 -9.67 -5.10
N GLU A 53 -11.85 -10.66 -4.70
CA GLU A 53 -11.62 -11.43 -3.48
C GLU A 53 -10.35 -12.28 -3.58
N HIS A 54 -10.09 -12.93 -4.72
CA HIS A 54 -8.86 -13.65 -4.98
C HIS A 54 -7.63 -12.74 -4.85
N ILE A 55 -7.66 -11.57 -5.49
CA ILE A 55 -6.60 -10.55 -5.40
C ILE A 55 -6.34 -10.16 -3.94
N ALA A 56 -7.40 -9.86 -3.18
CA ALA A 56 -7.27 -9.48 -1.78
C ALA A 56 -6.64 -10.58 -0.92
N ARG A 57 -7.08 -11.84 -1.09
CA ARG A 57 -6.53 -13.00 -0.36
C ARG A 57 -5.07 -13.24 -0.72
N TYR A 58 -4.74 -13.21 -2.01
CA TYR A 58 -3.36 -13.39 -2.46
C TYR A 58 -2.44 -12.33 -1.86
N GLN A 59 -2.80 -11.03 -1.96
CA GLN A 59 -1.99 -9.94 -1.41
C GLN A 59 -1.79 -10.10 0.11
N HIS A 60 -2.85 -10.47 0.82
CA HIS A 60 -2.79 -10.67 2.27
C HIS A 60 -1.84 -11.81 2.66
N GLU A 61 -1.98 -12.98 2.03
CA GLU A 61 -1.12 -14.13 2.30
C GLU A 61 0.32 -13.91 1.82
N HIS A 62 0.51 -13.23 0.70
CA HIS A 62 1.84 -12.88 0.20
C HIS A 62 2.59 -11.93 1.15
N LEU A 63 1.88 -10.95 1.72
CA LEU A 63 2.46 -10.07 2.76
C LEU A 63 2.88 -10.88 3.98
N LYS A 64 2.02 -11.76 4.50
CA LYS A 64 2.32 -12.61 5.67
C LYS A 64 3.54 -13.50 5.43
N SER A 65 3.55 -14.23 4.33
CA SER A 65 4.66 -15.15 4.00
C SER A 65 5.98 -14.39 3.80
N THR A 66 5.94 -13.19 3.20
CA THR A 66 7.13 -12.35 3.04
C THR A 66 7.66 -11.86 4.40
N ILE A 67 6.78 -11.45 5.30
CA ILE A 67 7.14 -11.05 6.67
C ILE A 67 7.80 -12.22 7.41
N GLU A 68 7.23 -13.42 7.36
CA GLU A 68 7.78 -14.60 8.00
C GLU A 68 9.17 -14.95 7.45
N ARG A 69 9.32 -14.92 6.13
CA ARG A 69 10.60 -15.13 5.46
C ARG A 69 11.66 -14.12 5.91
N ILE A 70 11.35 -12.83 5.91
CA ILE A 70 12.28 -11.78 6.32
C ILE A 70 12.65 -11.91 7.80
N LYS A 71 11.68 -12.15 8.69
CA LYS A 71 11.92 -12.32 10.13
C LYS A 71 12.84 -13.51 10.45
N ALA A 72 12.83 -14.54 9.61
CA ALA A 72 13.70 -15.71 9.74
C ALA A 72 15.16 -15.44 9.33
N LEU A 73 15.45 -14.34 8.63
CA LEU A 73 16.82 -13.96 8.24
C LEU A 73 17.60 -13.46 9.46
N PRO A 74 18.94 -13.69 9.52
CA PRO A 74 19.78 -13.11 10.55
C PRO A 74 19.76 -11.59 10.49
N SER A 75 19.72 -10.94 11.65
CA SER A 75 19.84 -9.47 11.70
C SER A 75 21.25 -9.05 11.30
N GLN A 76 21.34 -8.10 10.38
CA GLN A 76 22.62 -7.57 9.90
C GLN A 76 22.95 -6.21 10.51
N SER A 77 21.99 -5.58 11.18
CA SER A 77 22.16 -4.29 11.85
C SER A 77 21.18 -4.13 13.01
N ASP A 78 21.39 -3.12 13.85
CA ASP A 78 20.45 -2.69 14.91
C ASP A 78 19.28 -1.87 14.34
N GLU A 79 19.41 -1.35 13.12
CA GLU A 79 18.34 -0.63 12.43
C GLU A 79 17.26 -1.60 11.93
N PRO A 80 15.98 -1.20 11.96
CA PRO A 80 14.91 -2.03 11.43
C PRO A 80 15.04 -2.21 9.93
N TYR A 81 14.83 -3.43 9.45
CA TYR A 81 14.66 -3.69 8.03
C TYR A 81 13.29 -3.17 7.58
N LEU A 82 13.25 -2.41 6.48
CA LEU A 82 12.01 -1.87 5.93
C LEU A 82 11.49 -2.79 4.83
N LEU A 83 10.20 -3.13 4.89
CA LEU A 83 9.49 -3.78 3.79
C LEU A 83 8.47 -2.80 3.23
N PHE A 84 8.61 -2.43 1.97
CA PHE A 84 7.63 -1.59 1.29
C PHE A 84 6.56 -2.43 0.61
N VAL A 85 5.31 -1.97 0.64
CA VAL A 85 4.18 -2.68 0.05
C VAL A 85 3.40 -1.72 -0.84
N ASP A 86 3.33 -2.03 -2.13
CA ASP A 86 2.51 -1.28 -3.08
C ASP A 86 1.07 -1.74 -2.97
N THR A 87 0.29 -0.93 -2.31
CA THR A 87 -1.12 -1.16 -1.95
C THR A 87 -1.35 -2.24 -0.87
N HIS A 88 -2.51 -2.17 -0.23
CA HIS A 88 -2.93 -3.10 0.81
C HIS A 88 -4.45 -3.22 0.83
N LEU A 89 -4.99 -4.11 1.69
CA LEU A 89 -6.43 -4.43 1.81
C LEU A 89 -7.35 -3.21 1.93
N ILE A 90 -6.89 -2.06 2.40
CA ILE A 90 -7.68 -0.81 2.44
C ILE A 90 -8.15 -0.42 1.04
N ILE A 91 -7.28 -0.50 0.01
CA ILE A 91 -7.67 -0.21 -1.37
C ILE A 91 -8.69 -1.22 -1.86
N THR A 92 -8.46 -2.51 -1.62
CA THR A 92 -9.35 -3.58 -2.05
C THR A 92 -10.72 -3.48 -1.36
N LYS A 93 -10.76 -3.12 -0.08
CA LYS A 93 -12.00 -2.83 0.65
C LYS A 93 -12.80 -1.73 -0.04
N VAL A 94 -12.16 -0.60 -0.38
CA VAL A 94 -12.82 0.50 -1.09
C VAL A 94 -13.27 0.07 -2.49
N TRP A 95 -12.53 -0.80 -3.16
CA TRP A 95 -12.92 -1.39 -4.43
C TRP A 95 -14.22 -2.19 -4.29
N PHE A 96 -14.34 -3.06 -3.29
CA PHE A 96 -15.58 -3.77 -2.99
C PHE A 96 -16.74 -2.83 -2.69
N GLU A 97 -16.54 -1.80 -1.88
CA GLU A 97 -17.55 -0.80 -1.55
C GLU A 97 -18.07 -0.07 -2.80
N LYS A 98 -17.15 0.38 -3.68
CA LYS A 98 -17.50 1.20 -4.85
C LYS A 98 -18.12 0.43 -5.99
N VAL A 99 -17.65 -0.77 -6.29
CA VAL A 99 -18.08 -1.54 -7.46
C VAL A 99 -19.25 -2.46 -7.12
N TYR A 100 -19.21 -3.10 -5.93
CA TYR A 100 -20.16 -4.15 -5.60
C TYR A 100 -21.13 -3.78 -4.47
N ASN A 101 -20.92 -2.65 -3.79
CA ASN A 101 -21.69 -2.23 -2.61
C ASN A 101 -21.80 -3.34 -1.54
N ARG A 102 -20.83 -4.20 -1.47
CA ARG A 102 -20.66 -5.28 -0.49
C ARG A 102 -19.20 -5.67 -0.39
N GLU A 103 -18.81 -6.25 0.74
CA GLU A 103 -17.44 -6.73 0.97
C GLU A 103 -17.45 -8.13 1.59
N PRO A 104 -16.37 -8.92 1.46
CA PRO A 104 -16.21 -10.18 2.17
C PRO A 104 -16.14 -9.96 3.69
N GLU A 105 -16.80 -10.80 4.47
CA GLU A 105 -16.83 -10.69 5.94
C GLU A 105 -15.44 -10.66 6.59
N TRP A 106 -14.47 -11.36 6.00
CA TRP A 106 -13.11 -11.48 6.54
C TRP A 106 -12.25 -10.22 6.39
N ILE A 107 -12.57 -9.30 5.42
CA ILE A 107 -11.65 -8.22 5.04
C ILE A 107 -11.48 -7.17 6.15
N ALA A 108 -12.55 -6.87 6.87
CA ALA A 108 -12.50 -5.88 7.97
C ALA A 108 -11.60 -6.36 9.11
N GLU A 109 -11.72 -7.64 9.49
CA GLU A 109 -10.87 -8.25 10.51
C GLU A 109 -9.40 -8.34 10.06
N ALA A 110 -9.17 -8.74 8.80
CA ALA A 110 -7.83 -8.82 8.23
C ALA A 110 -7.13 -7.45 8.17
N ILE A 111 -7.88 -6.36 7.92
CA ILE A 111 -7.32 -5.00 8.02
C ILE A 111 -6.98 -4.67 9.47
N ALA A 112 -7.88 -4.92 10.42
CA ALA A 112 -7.66 -4.61 11.84
C ALA A 112 -6.45 -5.36 12.44
N GLN A 113 -6.20 -6.59 11.98
CA GLN A 113 -5.08 -7.45 12.40
C GLN A 113 -3.83 -7.30 11.52
N SER A 114 -3.84 -6.36 10.59
CA SER A 114 -2.74 -6.21 9.63
C SER A 114 -1.44 -5.81 10.32
N PRO A 115 -0.31 -6.45 9.96
CA PRO A 115 1.01 -6.15 10.51
C PRO A 115 1.66 -4.92 9.88
N VAL A 116 0.87 -3.89 9.56
CA VAL A 116 1.35 -2.65 8.96
C VAL A 116 1.77 -1.67 10.05
N ASP A 117 3.01 -1.22 10.02
CA ASP A 117 3.55 -0.25 10.96
C ASP A 117 3.25 1.21 10.55
N PHE A 118 3.19 1.48 9.24
CA PHE A 118 3.04 2.86 8.75
C PHE A 118 2.45 2.92 7.34
N TYR A 119 1.61 3.93 7.09
CA TYR A 119 1.10 4.23 5.76
C TYR A 119 1.69 5.51 5.18
N LEU A 120 2.12 5.46 3.93
CA LEU A 120 2.40 6.63 3.09
C LEU A 120 1.20 6.85 2.17
N LEU A 121 0.38 7.85 2.48
CA LEU A 121 -0.84 8.16 1.73
C LEU A 121 -0.52 9.20 0.65
N CYS A 122 -0.41 8.76 -0.61
CA CYS A 122 -0.09 9.58 -1.76
C CYS A 122 -1.25 10.51 -2.13
N GLN A 123 -1.01 11.81 -2.14
CA GLN A 123 -1.99 12.82 -2.56
C GLN A 123 -2.26 12.75 -4.08
N PRO A 124 -3.49 13.05 -4.53
CA PRO A 124 -3.86 13.08 -5.94
C PRO A 124 -3.44 14.38 -6.65
N ASP A 125 -2.22 14.84 -6.40
CA ASP A 125 -1.62 16.06 -6.93
C ASP A 125 -0.81 15.84 -8.23
N THR A 126 -0.75 14.60 -8.70
CA THR A 126 -0.17 14.22 -9.99
C THR A 126 -1.20 14.40 -11.12
N PRO A 127 -0.76 14.74 -12.35
CA PRO A 127 -1.63 14.65 -13.52
C PRO A 127 -2.23 13.25 -13.69
N TRP A 128 -3.44 13.19 -14.22
CA TRP A 128 -4.01 11.91 -14.63
C TRP A 128 -3.31 11.40 -15.88
N GLU A 129 -2.89 10.15 -15.84
CA GLU A 129 -2.37 9.43 -16.99
C GLU A 129 -3.27 8.25 -17.27
N TYR A 130 -3.67 8.10 -18.54
CA TYR A 130 -4.47 6.96 -18.95
C TYR A 130 -3.71 5.64 -18.78
N ASP A 131 -4.42 4.65 -18.28
CA ASP A 131 -3.92 3.28 -18.12
C ASP A 131 -5.15 2.37 -18.12
N PRO A 132 -5.16 1.22 -18.81
CA PRO A 132 -6.33 0.34 -18.91
C PRO A 132 -6.90 -0.14 -17.57
N VAL A 133 -6.08 -0.19 -16.52
CA VAL A 133 -6.51 -0.56 -15.16
C VAL A 133 -6.95 0.62 -14.30
N ARG A 134 -7.05 1.83 -14.87
CA ARG A 134 -7.46 3.05 -14.17
C ARG A 134 -8.83 3.50 -14.64
N GLU A 135 -9.82 3.43 -13.76
CA GLU A 135 -11.23 3.65 -14.10
C GLU A 135 -11.80 4.94 -13.53
N ASN A 136 -11.08 5.62 -12.62
CA ASN A 136 -11.65 6.64 -11.74
C ASN A 136 -10.97 8.02 -11.84
N PRO A 137 -10.88 8.65 -13.04
CA PRO A 137 -10.16 9.91 -13.20
C PRO A 137 -10.76 11.06 -12.38
N ASN A 138 -12.08 11.07 -12.19
CA ASN A 138 -12.82 12.21 -11.63
C ASN A 138 -13.09 12.10 -10.13
N ILE A 139 -12.92 10.93 -9.51
CA ILE A 139 -13.23 10.69 -8.09
C ILE A 139 -11.98 10.48 -7.23
N ARG A 140 -10.79 10.81 -7.74
CA ARG A 140 -9.52 10.68 -7.00
C ARG A 140 -9.53 11.37 -5.63
N PRO A 141 -10.05 12.61 -5.48
CA PRO A 141 -10.16 13.25 -4.16
C PRO A 141 -11.11 12.49 -3.21
N GLU A 142 -12.20 11.91 -3.73
CA GLU A 142 -13.14 11.12 -2.93
C GLU A 142 -12.49 9.81 -2.46
N LEU A 143 -11.78 9.10 -3.35
CA LEU A 143 -11.02 7.90 -3.00
C LEU A 143 -9.94 8.20 -1.96
N TYR A 144 -9.22 9.30 -2.12
CA TYR A 144 -8.22 9.75 -1.16
C TYR A 144 -8.83 9.96 0.23
N ALA A 145 -9.93 10.69 0.31
CA ALA A 145 -10.63 10.94 1.57
C ALA A 145 -11.11 9.64 2.22
N ARG A 146 -11.59 8.67 1.42
CA ARG A 146 -12.04 7.37 1.90
C ARG A 146 -10.88 6.53 2.45
N TYR A 147 -9.75 6.48 1.76
CA TYR A 147 -8.55 5.78 2.25
C TYR A 147 -8.05 6.40 3.57
N LYS A 148 -7.95 7.73 3.61
CA LYS A 148 -7.58 8.46 4.84
C LYS A 148 -8.50 8.11 6.00
N GLN A 149 -9.81 8.16 5.79
CA GLN A 149 -10.81 7.80 6.79
C GLN A 149 -10.61 6.38 7.32
N LEU A 150 -10.35 5.39 6.46
CA LEU A 150 -10.12 4.01 6.88
C LEU A 150 -8.84 3.86 7.68
N ILE A 151 -7.75 4.51 7.26
CA ILE A 151 -6.48 4.51 7.98
C ILE A 151 -6.69 5.07 9.41
N GLU A 152 -7.40 6.20 9.52
CA GLU A 152 -7.70 6.84 10.81
C GLU A 152 -8.65 6.01 11.68
N GLN A 153 -9.67 5.39 11.12
CA GLN A 153 -10.60 4.50 11.82
C GLN A 153 -9.91 3.26 12.43
N HIS A 154 -8.91 2.73 11.75
CA HIS A 154 -8.11 1.61 12.26
C HIS A 154 -6.91 2.06 13.09
N HIS A 155 -6.76 3.37 13.35
CA HIS A 155 -5.67 3.96 14.14
C HIS A 155 -4.26 3.63 13.61
N PHE A 156 -4.11 3.42 12.32
CA PHE A 156 -2.80 3.21 11.72
C PHE A 156 -2.01 4.52 11.67
N PRO A 157 -0.73 4.50 12.06
CA PRO A 157 0.17 5.62 11.82
C PRO A 157 0.31 5.90 10.33
N TYR A 158 0.24 7.17 9.92
CA TYR A 158 0.41 7.54 8.51
C TYR A 158 1.01 8.92 8.32
N ALA A 159 1.51 9.18 7.12
CA ALA A 159 1.82 10.52 6.64
C ALA A 159 1.33 10.71 5.20
N GLU A 160 0.95 11.93 4.89
CA GLU A 160 0.58 12.33 3.53
C GLU A 160 1.83 12.62 2.72
N VAL A 161 1.86 12.13 1.48
CA VAL A 161 2.98 12.31 0.55
C VAL A 161 2.51 13.09 -0.66
N SER A 162 3.17 14.21 -0.93
CA SER A 162 2.89 15.13 -2.04
C SER A 162 4.12 15.38 -2.91
N GLY A 163 3.92 16.10 -4.02
CA GLY A 163 4.99 16.44 -4.96
C GLY A 163 5.06 15.51 -6.17
N LEU A 164 5.95 15.78 -7.10
CA LEU A 164 6.16 15.01 -8.33
C LEU A 164 7.58 14.46 -8.39
N GLY A 165 7.76 13.25 -8.95
CA GLY A 165 9.07 12.66 -9.19
C GLY A 165 9.95 12.65 -7.93
N GLU A 166 11.13 13.25 -8.01
CA GLU A 166 12.08 13.32 -6.90
C GLU A 166 11.54 14.03 -5.66
N ASP A 167 10.70 15.05 -5.80
CA ASP A 167 10.15 15.77 -4.64
C ASP A 167 9.20 14.88 -3.84
N ARG A 168 8.43 14.02 -4.51
CA ARG A 168 7.60 13.00 -3.88
C ARG A 168 8.45 12.00 -3.11
N LEU A 169 9.53 11.52 -3.71
CA LEU A 169 10.47 10.60 -3.04
C LEU A 169 11.09 11.27 -1.79
N LYS A 170 11.59 12.50 -1.92
CA LYS A 170 12.16 13.26 -0.78
C LYS A 170 11.13 13.48 0.33
N CYS A 171 9.87 13.79 -0.04
CA CYS A 171 8.77 13.92 0.91
C CYS A 171 8.58 12.61 1.70
N ALA A 172 8.47 11.48 1.01
CA ALA A 172 8.28 10.16 1.64
C ALA A 172 9.46 9.77 2.55
N ILE A 173 10.69 9.92 2.08
CA ILE A 173 11.91 9.63 2.89
C ILE A 173 11.91 10.43 4.19
N LYS A 174 11.52 11.71 4.14
CA LYS A 174 11.44 12.58 5.33
C LYS A 174 10.44 12.05 6.35
N GLN A 175 9.34 11.45 5.92
CA GLN A 175 8.31 10.90 6.81
C GLN A 175 8.74 9.57 7.44
N ILE A 176 9.55 8.77 6.74
CA ILE A 176 10.01 7.46 7.23
C ILE A 176 11.12 7.59 8.30
N LYS A 177 12.01 8.57 8.19
CA LYS A 177 13.13 8.76 9.14
C LYS A 177 12.73 8.84 10.62
N PRO A 178 11.63 9.52 11.01
CA PRO A 178 11.17 9.51 12.40
C PRO A 178 10.69 8.12 12.87
N CYS A 179 10.17 7.30 11.96
CA CYS A 179 9.68 5.95 12.28
C CYS A 179 10.81 4.97 12.63
N ASN A 180 12.03 5.23 12.14
CA ASN A 180 13.22 4.44 12.47
C ASN A 180 13.74 4.72 13.90
N ASN A 181 13.46 5.90 14.47
CA ASN A 181 13.97 6.32 15.77
C ASN A 181 13.01 6.08 16.95
N GLN A 182 11.79 5.55 16.71
CA GLN A 182 10.89 5.13 17.77
C GLN A 182 11.19 3.68 18.17
N VAL A 183 12.35 3.47 18.77
CA VAL A 183 12.56 2.31 19.63
C VAL A 183 11.88 2.64 20.96
N ASP A 184 10.90 1.84 21.32
CA ASP A 184 10.08 1.97 22.54
C ASP A 184 10.94 2.38 23.76
N LYS A 185 10.50 3.44 24.44
CA LYS A 185 10.94 3.76 25.80
C LYS A 185 10.02 3.09 26.80
#